data_cdfbb430da7956448037d4f13ad30bd8
#
_entry.id   cdfbb430da7956448037d4f13ad30bd8
#
_cell.length_a   1.000
_cell.length_b   1.000
_cell.length_c   1.000
_cell.angle_alpha   90.00
_cell.angle_beta   90.00
_cell.angle_gamma   90.00
#
_symmetry.space_group_name_H-M   'P 1'
#
loop_
_entity.id
_entity.type
_entity.pdbx_description
1 polymer ?
#
loop_
_entity_poly.entity_id
_entity_poly.type
_entity_poly.pdbx_seq_one_letter_code
_entity_poly.pdbx_strand_id
1 'polypeptide(L)'
;MDSIKLWARNGEVVRQAIELGEIAHLETASEELTDAFLLFGIESGLLKSWAEAFPDPRGEPEISMGVILPAHIAARFAGLYSMRKAGYVLRSARVLGALGYSVEVIEPAHGLSLRGTSDDKLFSGDVVRKLLVQMEEQVDLRQVDLRQPASLPPQEPSVAVRVRERASRRAVKQAVDAAEAEARAQQVAAQLVGWYNQQVGVSLLQYARLGRGRRIHILDTTQVEVPLETGTYECSGVVKNADGTYARGYKLATLRTLLASAGLLTQVALSAIQVHDVTLCRPLLEQAPVLRPGDLLLEDRGFIDGATLSALKRTRQVDVIMPLKANMLATQEAIQLAEREDTWAMHPSRAEQHIAWVRGVEHMWSECHVPLNACVIRFWNTKKKRTDYIVLVTTDQELSASWIVRHYEERPEIEQDYEQMKSGGWQLQKLSSTRYREIVFYVLTVVLSYSLYHLFTNTQRGARFADKTRQALAFEQLRTQRTHILVYAGGHCEIFETLRFVQMVLQLSPPVQERLRTWLVEHLDQIQKRE
;
A
#
# COMPACT_ATOMS: atom_id res chain seq x y z
N MET A 1 -18.31 -17.32 -23.80
CA MET A 1 -18.28 -16.98 -22.36
C MET A 1 -18.24 -18.28 -21.60
N ASP A 2 -17.07 -18.69 -21.15
CA ASP A 2 -16.99 -19.84 -20.27
C ASP A 2 -17.40 -19.36 -18.88
N SER A 3 -18.65 -19.69 -18.54
CA SER A 3 -19.17 -19.41 -17.20
C SER A 3 -18.29 -20.08 -16.16
N ILE A 4 -17.94 -19.35 -15.10
CA ILE A 4 -17.35 -19.96 -13.91
C ILE A 4 -18.36 -20.99 -13.42
N LYS A 5 -18.06 -22.27 -13.62
CA LYS A 5 -18.89 -23.33 -13.08
C LYS A 5 -18.51 -23.51 -11.61
N LEU A 6 -19.32 -23.01 -10.73
CA LEU A 6 -19.22 -23.22 -9.30
C LEU A 6 -20.17 -24.37 -8.92
N TRP A 7 -19.73 -25.30 -8.03
CA TRP A 7 -20.59 -26.36 -7.54
C TRP A 7 -21.77 -25.80 -6.76
N ALA A 8 -23.00 -26.18 -7.15
CA ALA A 8 -24.18 -25.79 -6.42
C ALA A 8 -24.09 -26.31 -4.98
N ARG A 9 -24.35 -25.44 -4.00
CA ARG A 9 -24.39 -25.84 -2.61
C ARG A 9 -25.67 -26.63 -2.35
N ASN A 10 -25.53 -27.90 -2.00
CA ASN A 10 -26.63 -28.76 -1.60
C ASN A 10 -26.19 -29.79 -0.55
N GLY A 11 -26.37 -29.41 0.73
CA GLY A 11 -25.92 -30.22 1.86
C GLY A 11 -26.61 -31.57 1.99
N GLU A 12 -27.83 -31.73 1.47
CA GLU A 12 -28.55 -32.99 1.54
C GLU A 12 -27.98 -34.01 0.57
N VAL A 13 -27.78 -33.61 -0.68
CA VAL A 13 -27.14 -34.47 -1.71
C VAL A 13 -25.73 -34.87 -1.30
N VAL A 14 -24.93 -33.92 -0.77
CA VAL A 14 -23.57 -34.20 -0.32
C VAL A 14 -23.57 -35.14 0.89
N ARG A 15 -24.48 -34.99 1.86
CA ARG A 15 -24.58 -35.94 2.98
C ARG A 15 -24.93 -37.35 2.53
N GLN A 16 -25.92 -37.48 1.64
CA GLN A 16 -26.28 -38.80 1.08
C GLN A 16 -25.09 -39.45 0.37
N ALA A 17 -24.33 -38.68 -0.41
CA ALA A 17 -23.13 -39.17 -1.07
C ALA A 17 -22.03 -39.59 -0.06
N ILE A 18 -21.85 -38.83 1.05
CA ILE A 18 -20.93 -39.23 2.12
C ILE A 18 -21.40 -40.53 2.77
N GLU A 19 -22.71 -40.71 3.05
CA GLU A 19 -23.29 -41.92 3.62
C GLU A 19 -23.08 -43.15 2.70
N LEU A 20 -23.00 -42.93 1.41
CA LEU A 20 -22.67 -43.96 0.40
C LEU A 20 -21.15 -44.16 0.20
N GLY A 21 -20.33 -43.27 0.73
CA GLY A 21 -18.88 -43.25 0.53
C GLY A 21 -18.46 -42.81 -0.86
N GLU A 22 -19.31 -41.97 -1.52
CA GLU A 22 -19.13 -41.50 -2.91
C GLU A 22 -18.70 -40.03 -2.90
N ILE A 23 -17.51 -39.75 -2.39
CA ILE A 23 -16.91 -38.41 -2.42
C ILE A 23 -16.13 -38.23 -3.71
N ALA A 24 -16.41 -37.19 -4.48
CA ALA A 24 -15.68 -36.85 -5.67
C ALA A 24 -14.37 -36.10 -5.37
N HIS A 25 -14.44 -35.17 -4.44
CA HIS A 25 -13.28 -34.36 -4.01
C HIS A 25 -13.50 -33.82 -2.59
N LEU A 26 -12.40 -33.59 -1.88
CA LEU A 26 -12.39 -33.05 -0.52
C LEU A 26 -11.29 -32.00 -0.41
N GLU A 27 -11.66 -30.81 0.05
CA GLU A 27 -10.71 -29.74 0.33
C GLU A 27 -10.82 -29.32 1.79
N THR A 28 -9.69 -28.90 2.36
CA THR A 28 -9.68 -28.22 3.64
C THR A 28 -9.80 -26.72 3.40
N ALA A 29 -10.86 -26.12 3.90
CA ALA A 29 -11.02 -24.66 3.90
C ALA A 29 -10.96 -24.16 5.34
N SER A 30 -10.16 -23.13 5.58
CA SER A 30 -10.18 -22.42 6.84
C SER A 30 -11.18 -21.26 6.77
N GLU A 31 -11.91 -20.99 7.84
CA GLU A 31 -12.53 -19.66 8.03
C GLU A 31 -11.42 -18.67 8.31
N GLU A 32 -10.83 -18.21 7.24
CA GLU A 32 -9.60 -17.42 7.32
C GLU A 32 -9.92 -16.00 7.76
N LEU A 33 -9.00 -15.46 8.54
CA LEU A 33 -8.91 -14.03 8.79
C LEU A 33 -8.95 -13.24 7.47
N THR A 34 -8.40 -13.79 6.39
CA THR A 34 -8.46 -13.25 5.03
C THR A 34 -9.89 -13.09 4.53
N ASP A 35 -10.75 -14.10 4.76
CA ASP A 35 -12.16 -14.03 4.39
C ASP A 35 -12.88 -12.94 5.19
N ALA A 36 -12.67 -12.89 6.51
CA ALA A 36 -13.26 -11.86 7.36
C ALA A 36 -12.81 -10.44 6.95
N PHE A 37 -11.55 -10.29 6.59
CA PHE A 37 -10.97 -9.05 6.09
C PHE A 37 -11.57 -8.63 4.74
N LEU A 38 -11.69 -9.56 3.78
CA LEU A 38 -12.29 -9.28 2.48
C LEU A 38 -13.78 -9.00 2.59
N LEU A 39 -14.52 -9.77 3.39
CA LEU A 39 -15.94 -9.53 3.64
C LEU A 39 -16.17 -8.16 4.25
N PHE A 40 -15.32 -7.71 5.17
CA PHE A 40 -15.35 -6.34 5.65
C PHE A 40 -15.22 -5.32 4.50
N GLY A 41 -14.25 -5.49 3.61
CA GLY A 41 -14.06 -4.60 2.46
C GLY A 41 -15.23 -4.62 1.46
N ILE A 42 -15.93 -5.76 1.34
CA ILE A 42 -17.11 -5.91 0.48
C ILE A 42 -18.34 -5.28 1.16
N GLU A 43 -18.63 -5.65 2.41
CA GLU A 43 -19.77 -5.16 3.20
C GLU A 43 -19.71 -3.65 3.41
N SER A 44 -18.51 -3.08 3.53
CA SER A 44 -18.31 -1.63 3.59
C SER A 44 -18.55 -0.91 2.26
N GLY A 45 -18.66 -1.63 1.15
CA GLY A 45 -18.77 -1.09 -0.21
C GLY A 45 -17.46 -0.55 -0.78
N LEU A 46 -16.36 -0.53 0.01
CA LEU A 46 -15.07 0.02 -0.40
C LEU A 46 -14.48 -0.71 -1.59
N LEU A 47 -14.41 -2.05 -1.54
CA LEU A 47 -13.83 -2.84 -2.63
C LEU A 47 -14.58 -2.65 -3.94
N LYS A 48 -15.90 -2.57 -3.89
CA LYS A 48 -16.74 -2.32 -5.07
C LYS A 48 -16.45 -0.93 -5.65
N SER A 49 -16.50 0.10 -4.82
CA SER A 49 -16.24 1.49 -5.24
C SER A 49 -14.84 1.65 -5.86
N TRP A 50 -13.81 1.02 -5.27
CA TRP A 50 -12.45 1.08 -5.79
C TRP A 50 -12.28 0.35 -7.12
N ALA A 51 -12.93 -0.79 -7.28
CA ALA A 51 -12.89 -1.56 -8.51
C ALA A 51 -13.63 -0.86 -9.66
N GLU A 52 -14.79 -0.25 -9.39
CA GLU A 52 -15.57 0.51 -10.36
C GLU A 52 -14.86 1.80 -10.81
N ALA A 53 -14.13 2.44 -9.90
CA ALA A 53 -13.36 3.65 -10.19
C ALA A 53 -11.96 3.39 -10.77
N PHE A 54 -11.52 2.12 -10.84
CA PHE A 54 -10.23 1.78 -11.41
C PHE A 54 -10.19 2.13 -12.91
N PRO A 55 -9.08 2.72 -13.43
CA PRO A 55 -8.97 3.09 -14.83
C PRO A 55 -8.76 1.88 -15.74
N ASP A 56 -9.77 1.00 -15.83
CA ASP A 56 -9.72 -0.22 -16.62
C ASP A 56 -9.94 0.11 -18.11
N PRO A 57 -8.98 -0.15 -19.00
CA PRO A 57 -9.09 0.15 -20.41
C PRO A 57 -9.98 -0.84 -21.18
N ARG A 58 -10.41 -1.94 -20.54
CA ARG A 58 -11.16 -3.02 -21.17
C ARG A 58 -12.65 -2.70 -21.17
N GLY A 59 -13.31 -2.85 -22.31
CA GLY A 59 -14.75 -2.59 -22.43
C GLY A 59 -15.62 -3.62 -21.68
N GLU A 60 -15.45 -4.90 -22.00
CA GLU A 60 -16.18 -6.02 -21.38
C GLU A 60 -15.19 -7.12 -20.99
N PRO A 61 -14.51 -7.00 -19.83
CA PRO A 61 -13.53 -7.99 -19.42
C PRO A 61 -14.22 -9.27 -18.91
N GLU A 62 -13.75 -10.45 -19.33
CA GLU A 62 -14.17 -11.73 -18.75
C GLU A 62 -13.97 -11.75 -17.23
N ILE A 63 -12.89 -11.13 -16.75
CA ILE A 63 -12.56 -11.00 -15.33
C ILE A 63 -12.53 -9.53 -14.97
N SER A 64 -13.53 -9.10 -14.22
CA SER A 64 -13.67 -7.71 -13.80
C SER A 64 -12.63 -7.31 -12.73
N MET A 65 -12.40 -6.00 -12.61
CA MET A 65 -11.60 -5.46 -11.48
C MET A 65 -12.23 -5.78 -10.13
N GLY A 66 -13.54 -6.01 -10.09
CA GLY A 66 -14.25 -6.49 -8.88
C GLY A 66 -13.75 -7.83 -8.34
N VAL A 67 -13.04 -8.63 -9.14
CA VAL A 67 -12.37 -9.88 -8.71
C VAL A 67 -10.88 -9.67 -8.57
N ILE A 68 -10.26 -9.03 -9.56
CA ILE A 68 -8.80 -8.85 -9.61
C ILE A 68 -8.31 -8.07 -8.39
N LEU A 69 -8.93 -6.94 -8.08
CA LEU A 69 -8.50 -6.07 -6.98
C LEU A 69 -8.62 -6.75 -5.62
N PRO A 70 -9.77 -7.35 -5.22
CA PRO A 70 -9.87 -8.12 -3.98
C PRO A 70 -8.86 -9.26 -3.88
N ALA A 71 -8.60 -9.98 -4.98
CA ALA A 71 -7.60 -11.05 -4.98
C ALA A 71 -6.18 -10.54 -4.74
N HIS A 72 -5.82 -9.38 -5.32
CA HIS A 72 -4.53 -8.74 -5.05
C HIS A 72 -4.43 -8.20 -3.63
N ILE A 73 -5.50 -7.63 -3.09
CA ILE A 73 -5.57 -7.19 -1.70
C ILE A 73 -5.40 -8.39 -0.75
N ALA A 74 -6.13 -9.47 -1.00
CA ALA A 74 -5.98 -10.71 -0.24
C ALA A 74 -4.56 -11.28 -0.31
N ALA A 75 -3.94 -11.26 -1.50
CA ALA A 75 -2.57 -11.72 -1.67
C ALA A 75 -1.58 -10.88 -0.84
N ARG A 76 -1.72 -9.55 -0.82
CA ARG A 76 -0.88 -8.68 0.04
C ARG A 76 -1.15 -8.96 1.52
N PHE A 77 -2.40 -9.09 1.90
CA PHE A 77 -2.79 -9.45 3.25
C PHE A 77 -2.25 -10.82 3.66
N ALA A 78 -2.24 -11.81 2.78
CA ALA A 78 -1.63 -13.12 3.01
C ALA A 78 -0.08 -13.12 2.95
N GLY A 79 0.56 -11.98 2.71
CA GLY A 79 2.03 -11.87 2.63
C GLY A 79 2.64 -12.41 1.33
N LEU A 80 1.82 -12.63 0.30
CA LEU A 80 2.29 -13.05 -1.01
C LEU A 80 2.74 -11.84 -1.82
N TYR A 81 3.99 -11.82 -2.28
CA TYR A 81 4.53 -10.73 -3.10
C TYR A 81 4.33 -10.95 -4.61
N SER A 82 4.15 -12.18 -5.05
CA SER A 82 3.98 -12.48 -6.47
C SER A 82 2.59 -12.06 -6.97
N MET A 83 2.54 -11.19 -7.97
CA MET A 83 1.30 -10.82 -8.64
C MET A 83 0.65 -12.02 -9.35
N ARG A 84 1.46 -12.94 -9.88
CA ARG A 84 0.97 -14.15 -10.57
C ARG A 84 0.22 -15.11 -9.65
N LYS A 85 0.53 -15.06 -8.34
CA LYS A 85 -0.12 -15.93 -7.36
C LYS A 85 -1.41 -15.34 -6.77
N ALA A 86 -1.78 -14.11 -7.09
CA ALA A 86 -2.98 -13.48 -6.54
C ALA A 86 -4.28 -14.26 -6.89
N GLY A 87 -4.35 -14.84 -8.09
CA GLY A 87 -5.49 -15.66 -8.51
C GLY A 87 -5.73 -16.93 -7.68
N TYR A 88 -4.75 -17.36 -6.88
CA TYR A 88 -4.90 -18.55 -6.00
C TYR A 88 -5.48 -18.23 -4.63
N VAL A 89 -5.48 -16.98 -4.21
CA VAL A 89 -5.84 -16.60 -2.83
C VAL A 89 -7.34 -16.48 -2.63
N LEU A 90 -8.06 -16.03 -3.64
CA LEU A 90 -9.51 -15.83 -3.57
C LEU A 90 -10.23 -17.13 -3.94
N ARG A 91 -10.51 -17.97 -2.95
CA ARG A 91 -11.12 -19.29 -3.16
C ARG A 91 -12.45 -19.47 -2.44
N SER A 92 -12.72 -18.63 -1.44
CA SER A 92 -13.90 -18.75 -0.61
C SER A 92 -15.18 -18.52 -1.41
N ALA A 93 -16.03 -19.54 -1.49
CA ALA A 93 -17.35 -19.42 -2.09
C ALA A 93 -18.19 -18.32 -1.44
N ARG A 94 -17.98 -18.08 -0.15
CA ARG A 94 -18.65 -17.01 0.60
C ARG A 94 -18.19 -15.63 0.12
N VAL A 95 -16.89 -15.43 -0.06
CA VAL A 95 -16.34 -14.16 -0.56
C VAL A 95 -16.74 -13.95 -2.02
N LEU A 96 -16.65 -14.98 -2.87
CA LEU A 96 -17.08 -14.92 -4.27
C LEU A 96 -18.58 -14.60 -4.38
N GLY A 97 -19.42 -15.26 -3.56
CA GLY A 97 -20.85 -14.95 -3.51
C GLY A 97 -21.13 -13.51 -3.06
N ALA A 98 -20.39 -13.01 -2.07
CA ALA A 98 -20.49 -11.63 -1.62
C ALA A 98 -20.03 -10.62 -2.70
N LEU A 99 -19.11 -11.02 -3.60
CA LEU A 99 -18.70 -10.23 -4.78
C LEU A 99 -19.72 -10.27 -5.92
N GLY A 100 -20.84 -11.02 -5.77
CA GLY A 100 -21.91 -11.10 -6.74
C GLY A 100 -21.75 -12.21 -7.79
N TYR A 101 -20.83 -13.15 -7.58
CA TYR A 101 -20.72 -14.35 -8.43
C TYR A 101 -21.71 -15.40 -7.95
N SER A 102 -22.54 -15.91 -8.88
CA SER A 102 -23.38 -17.06 -8.57
C SER A 102 -22.51 -18.26 -8.32
N VAL A 103 -22.55 -18.77 -7.09
CA VAL A 103 -21.73 -19.91 -6.63
C VAL A 103 -22.46 -21.19 -7.05
N GLU A 104 -22.52 -21.48 -8.33
CA GLU A 104 -23.21 -22.69 -8.75
C GLU A 104 -22.29 -23.90 -8.95
N VAL A 105 -21.06 -23.74 -9.30
CA VAL A 105 -20.12 -24.89 -9.40
C VAL A 105 -18.67 -24.45 -9.49
N ILE A 106 -17.77 -24.90 -8.64
CA ILE A 106 -16.33 -24.88 -8.92
C ILE A 106 -15.96 -26.27 -9.44
N GLU A 107 -15.76 -26.44 -10.75
CA GLU A 107 -15.04 -27.62 -11.24
C GLU A 107 -13.56 -27.47 -10.87
N PRO A 108 -12.97 -28.43 -10.15
CA PRO A 108 -11.59 -28.32 -9.67
C PRO A 108 -10.54 -28.19 -10.78
N ALA A 109 -10.90 -28.55 -12.02
CA ALA A 109 -9.99 -28.57 -13.17
C ALA A 109 -10.01 -27.30 -14.05
N HIS A 110 -11.00 -26.44 -13.90
CA HIS A 110 -11.21 -25.34 -14.82
C HIS A 110 -11.30 -24.00 -14.08
N GLY A 111 -10.20 -23.60 -13.43
CA GLY A 111 -10.02 -22.20 -13.17
C GLY A 111 -10.19 -21.41 -14.47
N LEU A 112 -10.49 -20.12 -14.44
CA LEU A 112 -10.64 -19.23 -15.60
C LEU A 112 -9.44 -19.22 -16.58
N SER A 113 -8.61 -20.25 -16.55
CA SER A 113 -7.50 -20.48 -17.46
C SER A 113 -7.93 -21.42 -18.57
N LEU A 114 -8.05 -20.91 -19.77
CA LEU A 114 -8.29 -21.64 -21.03
C LEU A 114 -7.24 -22.71 -21.38
N ARG A 115 -6.24 -22.93 -20.56
CA ARG A 115 -5.15 -23.88 -20.82
C ARG A 115 -5.12 -24.98 -19.78
N GLY A 116 -6.11 -25.85 -19.77
CA GLY A 116 -6.15 -27.25 -19.34
C GLY A 116 -5.08 -27.83 -18.38
N THR A 117 -4.40 -27.03 -17.64
CA THR A 117 -3.52 -27.43 -16.55
C THR A 117 -4.23 -27.23 -15.25
N SER A 118 -4.10 -28.17 -14.34
CA SER A 118 -4.66 -28.31 -13.00
C SER A 118 -4.42 -27.10 -12.06
N ASP A 119 -4.72 -25.91 -12.55
CA ASP A 119 -4.45 -24.69 -11.84
C ASP A 119 -5.73 -24.23 -11.14
N ASP A 120 -5.85 -24.48 -9.85
CA ASP A 120 -6.89 -24.01 -8.94
C ASP A 120 -6.96 -22.48 -8.79
N LYS A 121 -6.56 -21.73 -9.79
CA LYS A 121 -6.54 -20.27 -9.76
C LYS A 121 -7.77 -19.69 -10.41
N LEU A 122 -8.31 -18.66 -9.79
CA LEU A 122 -9.47 -17.95 -10.27
C LEU A 122 -9.20 -17.24 -11.61
N PHE A 123 -7.96 -16.77 -11.82
CA PHE A 123 -7.51 -16.14 -13.06
C PHE A 123 -6.02 -16.32 -13.27
N SER A 124 -5.59 -16.19 -14.52
CA SER A 124 -4.16 -16.21 -14.87
C SER A 124 -3.41 -15.04 -14.25
N GLY A 125 -2.22 -15.30 -13.73
CA GLY A 125 -1.32 -14.26 -13.21
C GLY A 125 -0.92 -13.18 -14.22
N ASP A 126 -1.15 -13.41 -15.50
CA ASP A 126 -0.88 -12.44 -16.57
C ASP A 126 -2.03 -11.46 -16.83
N VAL A 127 -3.19 -11.63 -16.19
CA VAL A 127 -4.37 -10.75 -16.40
C VAL A 127 -4.03 -9.29 -16.08
N VAL A 128 -3.45 -9.02 -14.91
CA VAL A 128 -3.06 -7.65 -14.52
C VAL A 128 -1.97 -7.11 -15.46
N ARG A 129 -1.00 -7.94 -15.82
CA ARG A 129 0.04 -7.53 -16.78
C ARG A 129 -0.56 -7.10 -18.10
N LYS A 130 -1.49 -7.90 -18.66
CA LYS A 130 -2.16 -7.57 -19.93
C LYS A 130 -2.97 -6.29 -19.79
N LEU A 131 -3.71 -6.11 -18.71
CA LEU A 131 -4.46 -4.90 -18.41
C LEU A 131 -3.53 -3.67 -18.40
N LEU A 132 -2.42 -3.72 -17.66
CA LEU A 132 -1.47 -2.61 -17.58
C LEU A 132 -0.77 -2.33 -18.92
N VAL A 133 -0.55 -3.36 -19.77
CA VAL A 133 -0.06 -3.18 -21.15
C VAL A 133 -1.11 -2.44 -21.99
N GLN A 134 -2.39 -2.82 -21.89
CA GLN A 134 -3.46 -2.13 -22.62
C GLN A 134 -3.61 -0.67 -22.17
N MET A 135 -3.45 -0.38 -20.88
CA MET A 135 -3.40 1.01 -20.40
C MET A 135 -2.26 1.78 -21.09
N GLU A 136 -1.08 1.17 -21.20
CA GLU A 136 0.09 1.79 -21.84
C GLU A 136 -0.11 2.02 -23.33
N GLU A 137 -0.77 1.08 -24.04
CA GLU A 137 -1.10 1.22 -25.47
C GLU A 137 -2.10 2.34 -25.76
N GLN A 138 -2.95 2.69 -24.80
CA GLN A 138 -3.92 3.78 -24.92
C GLN A 138 -3.35 5.16 -24.55
N VAL A 139 -2.10 5.25 -24.08
CA VAL A 139 -1.47 6.53 -23.76
C VAL A 139 -1.20 7.33 -25.05
N ASP A 140 -1.81 8.50 -25.18
CA ASP A 140 -1.52 9.46 -26.26
C ASP A 140 -0.33 10.34 -25.87
N LEU A 141 0.84 10.02 -26.40
CA LEU A 141 2.08 10.78 -26.14
C LEU A 141 2.06 12.22 -26.67
N ARG A 142 1.10 12.60 -27.54
CA ARG A 142 0.96 13.99 -28.00
C ARG A 142 0.59 14.95 -26.88
N GLN A 143 0.02 14.43 -25.80
CA GLN A 143 -0.36 15.18 -24.60
C GLN A 143 0.76 15.20 -23.55
N VAL A 144 1.84 14.46 -23.76
CA VAL A 144 2.97 14.37 -22.84
C VAL A 144 4.06 15.34 -23.31
N ASP A 145 4.41 16.31 -22.49
CA ASP A 145 5.54 17.20 -22.78
C ASP A 145 6.86 16.44 -22.60
N LEU A 146 7.36 15.88 -23.69
CA LEU A 146 8.63 15.14 -23.75
C LEU A 146 9.87 16.05 -23.55
N ARG A 147 9.70 17.35 -23.29
CA ARG A 147 10.79 18.33 -23.16
C ARG A 147 11.44 18.39 -21.78
N GLN A 148 11.05 17.55 -20.83
CA GLN A 148 11.81 17.38 -19.60
C GLN A 148 12.62 16.07 -19.61
N PRO A 149 13.79 16.02 -20.27
CA PRO A 149 14.73 14.94 -20.05
C PRO A 149 15.39 15.15 -18.69
N ALA A 150 15.40 14.11 -17.87
CA ALA A 150 16.31 14.04 -16.73
C ALA A 150 17.73 14.34 -17.25
N SER A 151 18.28 15.45 -16.82
CA SER A 151 19.53 16.05 -17.29
C SER A 151 20.72 15.09 -17.22
N LEU A 152 21.27 14.75 -18.38
CA LEU A 152 22.67 14.36 -18.53
C LEU A 152 23.35 15.41 -19.42
N PRO A 153 24.55 15.87 -19.06
CA PRO A 153 25.25 16.90 -19.84
C PRO A 153 25.75 16.36 -21.19
N PRO A 154 25.80 17.19 -22.24
CA PRO A 154 26.25 16.78 -23.57
C PRO A 154 27.77 16.62 -23.61
N GLN A 155 28.25 15.50 -24.14
CA GLN A 155 29.64 15.33 -24.58
C GLN A 155 29.76 15.62 -26.05
N GLU A 156 30.76 16.44 -26.40
CA GLU A 156 31.07 16.87 -27.79
C GLU A 156 31.64 15.74 -28.66
N PRO A 157 31.40 15.75 -30.00
CA PRO A 157 31.81 14.68 -30.90
C PRO A 157 33.13 14.92 -31.57
N SER A 158 34.00 13.91 -31.66
CA SER A 158 35.17 13.86 -32.54
C SER A 158 35.03 12.78 -33.64
N VAL A 159 35.63 13.06 -34.77
CA VAL A 159 35.44 12.65 -36.14
C VAL A 159 35.73 11.16 -36.48
N ALA A 160 34.72 10.44 -37.07
CA ALA A 160 34.87 9.31 -38.01
C ALA A 160 33.52 8.99 -38.71
N VAL A 161 33.29 9.49 -39.90
CA VAL A 161 32.01 10.06 -40.29
C VAL A 161 31.00 9.20 -41.09
N ARG A 162 31.22 7.96 -41.54
CA ARG A 162 30.19 7.31 -42.40
C ARG A 162 29.62 5.94 -41.91
N VAL A 163 30.39 5.14 -41.24
CA VAL A 163 29.86 3.90 -40.61
C VAL A 163 29.15 4.25 -39.28
N ARG A 164 29.55 5.35 -38.68
CA ARG A 164 28.94 5.93 -37.46
C ARG A 164 27.55 6.51 -37.70
N GLU A 165 27.22 7.07 -38.87
CA GLU A 165 25.89 7.67 -39.10
C GLU A 165 24.75 6.65 -39.08
N ARG A 166 24.92 5.42 -39.60
CA ARG A 166 23.89 4.37 -39.51
C ARG A 166 23.78 3.83 -38.11
N ALA A 167 24.89 3.63 -37.42
CA ALA A 167 24.91 3.21 -36.02
C ALA A 167 24.36 4.31 -35.10
N SER A 168 24.69 5.58 -35.39
CA SER A 168 24.17 6.76 -34.70
C SER A 168 22.65 6.90 -34.88
N ARG A 169 22.12 6.79 -36.12
CA ARG A 169 20.67 6.84 -36.37
C ARG A 169 19.92 5.70 -35.68
N ARG A 170 20.50 4.50 -35.65
CA ARG A 170 19.92 3.36 -34.95
C ARG A 170 19.95 3.55 -33.43
N ALA A 171 21.04 4.07 -32.89
CA ALA A 171 21.18 4.41 -31.47
C ALA A 171 20.22 5.53 -31.04
N VAL A 172 20.09 6.60 -31.88
CA VAL A 172 19.12 7.67 -31.64
C VAL A 172 17.70 7.16 -31.68
N LYS A 173 17.33 6.32 -32.67
CA LYS A 173 15.99 5.72 -32.72
C LYS A 173 15.73 4.86 -31.49
N GLN A 174 16.68 4.00 -31.09
CA GLN A 174 16.54 3.18 -29.88
C GLN A 174 16.40 4.02 -28.61
N ALA A 175 17.11 5.15 -28.52
CA ALA A 175 16.99 6.08 -27.40
C ALA A 175 15.62 6.77 -27.37
N VAL A 176 15.09 7.17 -28.54
CA VAL A 176 13.74 7.75 -28.66
C VAL A 176 12.68 6.71 -28.29
N ASP A 177 12.76 5.51 -28.86
CA ASP A 177 11.81 4.42 -28.54
C ASP A 177 11.83 4.07 -27.04
N ALA A 178 13.01 4.09 -26.40
CA ALA A 178 13.14 3.87 -24.95
C ALA A 178 12.54 5.02 -24.12
N ALA A 179 12.77 6.27 -24.52
CA ALA A 179 12.20 7.43 -23.84
C ALA A 179 10.66 7.47 -23.96
N GLU A 180 10.13 7.12 -25.12
CA GLU A 180 8.69 6.99 -25.31
C GLU A 180 8.09 5.88 -24.46
N ALA A 181 8.74 4.73 -24.37
CA ALA A 181 8.29 3.62 -23.50
C ALA A 181 8.29 4.02 -22.02
N GLU A 182 9.34 4.74 -21.59
CA GLU A 182 9.42 5.26 -20.22
C GLU A 182 8.31 6.29 -19.95
N ALA A 183 8.06 7.21 -20.88
CA ALA A 183 7.00 8.21 -20.75
C ALA A 183 5.61 7.55 -20.66
N ARG A 184 5.33 6.50 -21.45
CA ARG A 184 4.08 5.72 -21.35
C ARG A 184 3.95 5.03 -19.99
N ALA A 185 5.02 4.38 -19.52
CA ALA A 185 5.01 3.72 -18.21
C ALA A 185 4.76 4.72 -17.07
N GLN A 186 5.36 5.93 -17.14
CA GLN A 186 5.12 7.00 -16.18
C GLN A 186 3.68 7.52 -16.23
N GLN A 187 3.08 7.62 -17.41
CA GLN A 187 1.68 8.06 -17.56
C GLN A 187 0.72 7.03 -16.97
N VAL A 188 0.92 5.73 -17.20
CA VAL A 188 0.14 4.68 -16.54
C VAL A 188 0.30 4.75 -15.02
N ALA A 189 1.52 4.94 -14.55
CA ALA A 189 1.80 5.12 -13.13
C ALA A 189 1.03 6.33 -12.55
N ALA A 190 1.01 7.46 -13.26
CA ALA A 190 0.25 8.65 -12.86
C ALA A 190 -1.27 8.39 -12.80
N GLN A 191 -1.83 7.63 -13.74
CA GLN A 191 -3.24 7.23 -13.71
C GLN A 191 -3.56 6.35 -12.49
N LEU A 192 -2.71 5.37 -12.19
CA LEU A 192 -2.87 4.49 -11.03
C LEU A 192 -2.75 5.25 -9.70
N VAL A 193 -1.76 6.14 -9.59
CA VAL A 193 -1.59 7.03 -8.42
C VAL A 193 -2.78 7.98 -8.30
N GLY A 194 -3.25 8.55 -9.42
CA GLY A 194 -4.43 9.40 -9.47
C GLY A 194 -5.68 8.66 -8.98
N TRP A 195 -5.90 7.43 -9.43
CA TRP A 195 -6.98 6.56 -8.94
C TRP A 195 -6.88 6.35 -7.42
N TYR A 196 -5.70 6.01 -6.91
CA TYR A 196 -5.50 5.84 -5.47
C TYR A 196 -5.87 7.13 -4.71
N ASN A 197 -5.30 8.25 -5.12
CA ASN A 197 -5.43 9.51 -4.41
C ASN A 197 -6.85 10.09 -4.45
N GLN A 198 -7.54 9.98 -5.60
CA GLN A 198 -8.85 10.58 -5.81
C GLN A 198 -10.01 9.69 -5.34
N GLN A 199 -9.83 8.37 -5.38
CA GLN A 199 -10.90 7.43 -5.07
C GLN A 199 -10.62 6.65 -3.78
N VAL A 200 -9.48 5.97 -3.69
CA VAL A 200 -9.17 5.11 -2.53
C VAL A 200 -8.97 5.94 -1.27
N GLY A 201 -8.05 6.90 -1.30
CA GLY A 201 -7.73 7.70 -0.13
C GLY A 201 -8.91 8.53 0.40
N VAL A 202 -9.73 9.07 -0.52
CA VAL A 202 -10.93 9.83 -0.15
C VAL A 202 -11.98 8.92 0.51
N SER A 203 -12.26 7.76 -0.09
CA SER A 203 -13.25 6.82 0.46
C SER A 203 -12.84 6.18 1.77
N LEU A 204 -11.53 5.93 1.99
CA LEU A 204 -11.00 5.49 3.28
C LEU A 204 -11.35 6.49 4.39
N LEU A 205 -11.15 7.78 4.16
CA LEU A 205 -11.50 8.83 5.13
C LEU A 205 -13.00 9.00 5.31
N GLN A 206 -13.78 8.90 4.25
CA GLN A 206 -15.24 8.97 4.32
C GLN A 206 -15.79 7.82 5.16
N TYR A 207 -15.29 6.61 4.94
CA TYR A 207 -15.68 5.44 5.71
C TYR A 207 -15.29 5.55 7.19
N ALA A 208 -14.08 6.03 7.48
CA ALA A 208 -13.58 6.23 8.84
C ALA A 208 -14.44 7.24 9.65
N ARG A 209 -15.33 8.00 9.00
CA ARG A 209 -16.23 8.99 9.63
C ARG A 209 -15.51 9.89 10.62
N LEU A 210 -14.34 10.38 10.22
CA LEU A 210 -13.60 11.34 11.02
C LEU A 210 -14.52 12.52 11.36
N GLY A 211 -14.59 12.86 12.64
CA GLY A 211 -15.44 13.91 13.16
C GLY A 211 -15.22 15.26 12.46
N ARG A 212 -16.04 16.25 12.81
CA ARG A 212 -15.93 17.63 12.26
C ARG A 212 -14.67 18.38 12.76
N GLY A 213 -13.91 17.78 13.69
CA GLY A 213 -12.71 18.38 14.25
C GLY A 213 -11.55 18.47 13.26
N ARG A 214 -10.51 19.17 13.68
CA ARG A 214 -9.23 19.29 12.98
C ARG A 214 -8.62 17.91 12.76
N ARG A 215 -8.24 17.59 11.53
CA ARG A 215 -7.51 16.37 11.21
C ARG A 215 -6.02 16.65 11.22
N ILE A 216 -5.28 15.63 11.63
CA ILE A 216 -3.82 15.66 11.64
C ILE A 216 -3.34 14.70 10.57
N HIS A 217 -2.45 15.18 9.74
CA HIS A 217 -1.80 14.41 8.69
C HIS A 217 -0.30 14.39 8.93
N ILE A 218 0.35 13.29 8.57
CA ILE A 218 1.81 13.14 8.63
C ILE A 218 2.30 12.86 7.21
N LEU A 219 3.26 13.64 6.73
CA LEU A 219 3.93 13.41 5.46
C LEU A 219 5.32 12.83 5.71
N ASP A 220 5.62 11.76 5.00
CA ASP A 220 6.98 11.20 4.99
C ASP A 220 7.25 10.41 3.71
N THR A 221 8.53 10.07 3.49
CA THR A 221 8.97 9.26 2.37
C THR A 221 9.72 8.03 2.84
N THR A 222 9.68 6.98 2.00
CA THR A 222 10.47 5.79 2.24
C THR A 222 11.06 5.26 0.93
N GLN A 223 12.21 4.61 1.02
CA GLN A 223 12.85 3.98 -0.13
C GLN A 223 12.30 2.57 -0.34
N VAL A 224 12.02 2.23 -1.60
CA VAL A 224 11.70 0.87 -2.06
C VAL A 224 12.88 0.41 -2.90
N GLU A 225 13.78 -0.32 -2.27
CA GLU A 225 15.05 -0.70 -2.86
C GLU A 225 14.93 -1.94 -3.75
N VAL A 226 15.77 -1.96 -4.80
CA VAL A 226 15.94 -3.08 -5.73
C VAL A 226 17.42 -3.43 -5.85
N PRO A 227 17.78 -4.65 -6.31
CA PRO A 227 19.16 -5.03 -6.51
C PRO A 227 19.92 -4.06 -7.42
N LEU A 228 21.12 -3.64 -7.01
CA LEU A 228 21.98 -2.71 -7.78
C LEU A 228 22.43 -3.31 -9.11
N GLU A 229 22.72 -4.60 -9.13
CA GLU A 229 23.34 -5.30 -10.25
C GLU A 229 22.40 -5.52 -11.44
N THR A 230 21.10 -5.52 -11.19
CA THR A 230 20.11 -5.68 -12.25
C THR A 230 19.73 -4.32 -12.83
N GLY A 231 20.42 -3.85 -13.85
CA GLY A 231 20.17 -2.58 -14.54
C GLY A 231 18.84 -2.46 -15.30
N THR A 232 17.86 -3.35 -15.03
CA THR A 232 16.64 -3.52 -15.83
C THR A 232 15.38 -2.96 -15.20
N TYR A 233 15.44 -2.39 -13.99
CA TYR A 233 14.25 -1.79 -13.35
C TYR A 233 13.88 -0.46 -13.99
N GLU A 234 12.76 -0.43 -14.71
CA GLU A 234 12.25 0.77 -15.40
C GLU A 234 12.01 1.92 -14.42
N CYS A 235 12.31 3.15 -14.83
CA CYS A 235 12.14 4.39 -14.06
C CYS A 235 12.79 4.36 -12.66
N SER A 236 13.69 3.40 -12.38
CA SER A 236 14.44 3.39 -11.12
C SER A 236 15.59 4.40 -11.16
N GLY A 237 15.99 4.87 -9.99
CA GLY A 237 17.16 5.71 -9.86
C GLY A 237 18.22 5.12 -8.93
N VAL A 238 19.31 5.85 -8.76
CA VAL A 238 20.40 5.50 -7.84
C VAL A 238 20.67 6.69 -6.93
N VAL A 239 20.86 6.42 -5.65
CA VAL A 239 21.23 7.42 -4.64
C VAL A 239 22.44 6.93 -3.88
N LYS A 240 23.31 7.86 -3.48
CA LYS A 240 24.42 7.59 -2.55
C LYS A 240 23.94 7.85 -1.14
N ASN A 241 24.00 6.84 -0.29
CA ASN A 241 23.65 6.93 1.12
C ASN A 241 24.71 7.70 1.93
N ALA A 242 24.38 8.11 3.15
CA ALA A 242 25.26 8.84 4.04
C ALA A 242 26.51 8.03 4.46
N ASP A 243 26.41 6.70 4.49
CA ASP A 243 27.51 5.78 4.76
C ASP A 243 28.43 5.52 3.56
N GLY A 244 28.13 6.15 2.40
CA GLY A 244 28.89 6.02 1.16
C GLY A 244 28.46 4.85 0.27
N THR A 245 27.54 4.01 0.70
CA THR A 245 26.94 2.94 -0.12
C THR A 245 25.98 3.52 -1.17
N TYR A 246 25.64 2.72 -2.18
CA TYR A 246 24.65 3.10 -3.19
C TYR A 246 23.42 2.24 -3.04
N ALA A 247 22.25 2.87 -3.14
CA ALA A 247 20.97 2.19 -3.26
C ALA A 247 20.32 2.50 -4.60
N ARG A 248 19.69 1.51 -5.21
CA ARG A 248 18.85 1.67 -6.41
C ARG A 248 17.40 1.42 -6.03
N GLY A 249 16.47 2.11 -6.67
CA GLY A 249 15.06 1.85 -6.46
C GLY A 249 14.16 3.04 -6.71
N TYR A 250 13.11 3.08 -5.90
CA TYR A 250 12.05 4.07 -5.95
C TYR A 250 11.89 4.75 -4.60
N LYS A 251 11.28 5.92 -4.60
CA LYS A 251 10.87 6.65 -3.41
C LYS A 251 9.35 6.69 -3.36
N LEU A 252 8.78 6.18 -2.30
CA LEU A 252 7.36 6.24 -2.00
C LEU A 252 7.13 7.36 -0.97
N ALA A 253 6.34 8.35 -1.31
CA ALA A 253 5.80 9.33 -0.37
C ALA A 253 4.38 8.93 0.01
N THR A 254 4.02 9.08 1.28
CA THR A 254 2.65 8.86 1.75
C THR A 254 2.19 9.98 2.67
N LEU A 255 0.90 10.31 2.59
CA LEU A 255 0.21 11.15 3.55
C LEU A 255 -0.62 10.25 4.46
N ARG A 256 -0.20 10.16 5.72
CA ARG A 256 -0.90 9.43 6.77
C ARG A 256 -1.90 10.34 7.45
N THR A 257 -3.16 9.97 7.51
CA THR A 257 -4.17 10.67 8.31
C THR A 257 -4.37 9.94 9.63
N LEU A 258 -4.23 10.65 10.76
CA LEU A 258 -4.39 10.09 12.09
C LEU A 258 -5.86 9.79 12.39
N LEU A 259 -6.12 8.62 12.92
CA LEU A 259 -7.36 8.21 13.56
C LEU A 259 -7.12 8.07 15.07
N ALA A 260 -8.18 7.98 15.86
CA ALA A 260 -8.05 7.80 17.31
C ALA A 260 -7.25 6.55 17.72
N SER A 261 -7.23 5.51 16.89
CA SER A 261 -6.61 4.21 17.18
C SER A 261 -5.66 3.70 16.09
N ALA A 262 -5.54 4.41 14.96
CA ALA A 262 -4.70 3.98 13.85
C ALA A 262 -4.42 5.15 12.88
N GLY A 263 -3.61 4.91 11.86
CA GLY A 263 -3.40 5.84 10.75
C GLY A 263 -3.82 5.22 9.42
N LEU A 264 -4.30 6.06 8.50
CA LEU A 264 -4.62 5.66 7.15
C LEU A 264 -3.68 6.34 6.17
N LEU A 265 -3.06 5.58 5.28
CA LEU A 265 -2.28 6.13 4.19
C LEU A 265 -3.24 6.57 3.08
N THR A 266 -3.52 7.86 3.01
CA THR A 266 -4.62 8.41 2.21
C THR A 266 -4.19 9.00 0.88
N GLN A 267 -2.92 9.38 0.77
CA GLN A 267 -2.34 9.87 -0.48
C GLN A 267 -0.97 9.23 -0.68
N VAL A 268 -0.60 9.04 -1.95
CA VAL A 268 0.69 8.44 -2.32
C VAL A 268 1.30 9.18 -3.50
N ALA A 269 2.62 9.19 -3.57
CA ALA A 269 3.39 9.51 -4.76
C ALA A 269 4.56 8.55 -4.88
N LEU A 270 4.94 8.19 -6.10
CA LEU A 270 6.07 7.30 -6.36
C LEU A 270 6.96 7.90 -7.44
N SER A 271 8.27 7.87 -7.21
CA SER A 271 9.28 8.37 -8.15
C SER A 271 10.55 7.52 -8.09
N ALA A 272 11.52 7.82 -8.95
CA ALA A 272 12.88 7.31 -8.82
C ALA A 272 13.49 7.76 -7.48
N ILE A 273 14.30 6.89 -6.85
CA ILE A 273 14.83 7.08 -5.49
C ILE A 273 15.62 8.38 -5.28
N GLN A 274 16.27 8.90 -6.32
CA GLN A 274 17.09 10.12 -6.25
C GLN A 274 16.27 11.42 -6.26
N VAL A 275 14.98 11.37 -6.57
CA VAL A 275 14.13 12.57 -6.58
C VAL A 275 14.05 13.14 -5.17
N HIS A 276 14.24 14.45 -5.05
CA HIS A 276 14.21 15.13 -3.76
C HIS A 276 12.79 15.09 -3.17
N ASP A 277 12.69 14.94 -1.84
CA ASP A 277 11.41 14.78 -1.13
C ASP A 277 10.45 15.94 -1.40
N VAL A 278 10.92 17.17 -1.35
CA VAL A 278 10.11 18.37 -1.66
C VAL A 278 9.56 18.31 -3.10
N THR A 279 10.39 17.94 -4.08
CA THR A 279 9.97 17.85 -5.48
C THR A 279 8.89 16.79 -5.69
N LEU A 280 8.99 15.65 -5.00
CA LEU A 280 8.01 14.59 -5.05
C LEU A 280 6.70 14.98 -4.35
N CYS A 281 6.79 15.63 -3.18
CA CYS A 281 5.64 15.83 -2.31
C CYS A 281 4.88 17.12 -2.59
N ARG A 282 5.49 18.15 -3.17
CA ARG A 282 4.80 19.41 -3.49
C ARG A 282 3.54 19.21 -4.33
N PRO A 283 3.58 18.52 -5.50
CA PRO A 283 2.37 18.26 -6.29
C PRO A 283 1.33 17.43 -5.53
N LEU A 284 1.81 16.46 -4.71
CA LEU A 284 0.94 15.64 -3.87
C LEU A 284 0.13 16.51 -2.91
N LEU A 285 0.78 17.44 -2.19
CA LEU A 285 0.14 18.31 -1.20
C LEU A 285 -0.78 19.36 -1.85
N GLU A 286 -0.35 19.96 -2.96
CA GLU A 286 -1.14 20.95 -3.68
C GLU A 286 -2.45 20.36 -4.22
N GLN A 287 -2.46 19.11 -4.62
CA GLN A 287 -3.60 18.44 -5.25
C GLN A 287 -4.36 17.48 -4.31
N ALA A 288 -3.89 17.25 -3.07
CA ALA A 288 -4.46 16.27 -2.17
C ALA A 288 -5.95 16.55 -1.86
N PRO A 289 -6.90 15.75 -2.33
CA PRO A 289 -8.33 15.98 -2.09
C PRO A 289 -8.73 15.76 -0.63
N VAL A 290 -7.88 15.11 0.13
CA VAL A 290 -8.10 14.78 1.54
C VAL A 290 -7.79 15.93 2.49
N LEU A 291 -6.94 16.87 2.08
CA LEU A 291 -6.61 18.04 2.89
C LEU A 291 -7.75 19.08 2.84
N ARG A 292 -8.21 19.52 3.99
CA ARG A 292 -9.28 20.52 4.16
C ARG A 292 -8.77 21.75 4.86
N PRO A 293 -9.41 22.91 4.67
CA PRO A 293 -9.18 24.08 5.50
C PRO A 293 -9.24 23.75 7.00
N GLY A 294 -8.25 24.20 7.75
CA GLY A 294 -8.13 23.95 9.18
C GLY A 294 -7.43 22.64 9.57
N ASP A 295 -7.12 21.75 8.62
CA ASP A 295 -6.30 20.56 8.90
C ASP A 295 -4.86 20.94 9.28
N LEU A 296 -4.14 20.02 9.92
CA LEU A 296 -2.76 20.17 10.33
C LEU A 296 -1.88 19.12 9.65
N LEU A 297 -0.76 19.55 9.10
CA LEU A 297 0.25 18.70 8.50
C LEU A 297 1.51 18.67 9.37
N LEU A 298 1.98 17.47 9.70
CA LEU A 298 3.26 17.23 10.38
C LEU A 298 4.27 16.77 9.34
N GLU A 299 5.40 17.46 9.25
CA GLU A 299 6.46 17.16 8.30
C GLU A 299 7.80 16.97 9.01
N ASP A 300 8.72 16.24 8.37
CA ASP A 300 10.11 16.18 8.80
C ASP A 300 10.93 17.34 8.20
N ARG A 301 12.12 17.55 8.75
CA ARG A 301 13.11 18.53 8.25
C ARG A 301 13.59 18.27 6.81
N GLY A 302 13.30 17.13 6.23
CA GLY A 302 13.52 16.82 4.81
C GLY A 302 12.63 17.62 3.87
N PHE A 303 11.49 18.11 4.36
CA PHE A 303 10.47 18.85 3.59
C PHE A 303 10.55 20.38 3.75
N ILE A 304 11.63 20.89 4.32
CA ILE A 304 11.81 22.34 4.51
C ILE A 304 11.77 23.05 3.15
N ASP A 305 10.65 23.74 2.90
CA ASP A 305 10.39 24.55 1.71
C ASP A 305 9.38 25.66 2.05
N GLY A 306 9.89 26.88 2.21
CA GLY A 306 9.09 28.03 2.62
C GLY A 306 7.99 28.40 1.62
N ALA A 307 8.22 28.15 0.33
CA ALA A 307 7.23 28.39 -0.72
C ALA A 307 6.05 27.42 -0.61
N THR A 308 6.29 26.11 -0.44
CA THR A 308 5.24 25.09 -0.24
C THR A 308 4.46 25.37 1.05
N LEU A 309 5.14 25.65 2.16
CA LEU A 309 4.53 26.01 3.44
C LEU A 309 3.60 27.22 3.30
N SER A 310 4.07 28.27 2.62
CA SER A 310 3.29 29.48 2.37
C SER A 310 2.07 29.19 1.48
N ALA A 311 2.23 28.37 0.43
CA ALA A 311 1.15 27.96 -0.45
C ALA A 311 0.07 27.16 0.31
N LEU A 312 0.45 26.18 1.11
CA LEU A 312 -0.47 25.39 1.93
C LEU A 312 -1.30 26.27 2.85
N LYS A 313 -0.67 27.20 3.56
CA LYS A 313 -1.39 28.10 4.46
C LYS A 313 -2.32 29.07 3.71
N ARG A 314 -1.84 29.69 2.61
CA ARG A 314 -2.61 30.71 1.89
C ARG A 314 -3.72 30.14 1.03
N THR A 315 -3.44 29.07 0.28
CA THR A 315 -4.35 28.54 -0.73
C THR A 315 -5.23 27.41 -0.22
N ARG A 316 -4.69 26.59 0.69
CA ARG A 316 -5.39 25.41 1.22
C ARG A 316 -5.91 25.62 2.65
N GLN A 317 -5.46 26.68 3.33
CA GLN A 317 -5.75 26.95 4.74
C GLN A 317 -5.38 25.75 5.64
N VAL A 318 -4.32 25.03 5.28
CA VAL A 318 -3.74 23.92 6.03
C VAL A 318 -2.57 24.47 6.85
N ASP A 319 -2.54 24.14 8.13
CA ASP A 319 -1.43 24.47 8.99
C ASP A 319 -0.33 23.40 8.94
N VAL A 320 0.90 23.83 9.21
CA VAL A 320 2.06 22.95 9.19
C VAL A 320 2.81 23.04 10.51
N ILE A 321 3.32 21.91 10.97
CA ILE A 321 4.37 21.82 12.00
C ILE A 321 5.55 21.07 11.41
N MET A 322 6.74 21.68 11.45
CA MET A 322 7.98 21.04 11.00
C MET A 322 9.19 21.49 11.82
N PRO A 323 10.23 20.65 11.95
CA PRO A 323 11.49 21.04 12.57
C PRO A 323 12.37 21.79 11.58
N LEU A 324 13.00 22.86 12.03
CA LEU A 324 14.01 23.56 11.23
C LEU A 324 15.39 22.92 11.39
N LYS A 325 16.25 23.12 10.37
CA LYS A 325 17.68 22.73 10.45
C LYS A 325 18.44 23.72 11.35
N ALA A 326 19.37 23.20 12.14
CA ALA A 326 20.12 23.99 13.10
C ALA A 326 20.94 25.17 12.50
N ASN A 327 21.29 25.05 11.20
CA ASN A 327 22.04 26.09 10.48
C ASN A 327 21.16 27.18 9.84
N MET A 328 19.85 27.11 9.96
CA MET A 328 18.94 28.15 9.44
C MET A 328 18.95 29.39 10.35
N LEU A 329 18.89 30.57 9.75
CA LEU A 329 18.82 31.83 10.50
C LEU A 329 17.56 31.91 11.37
N ALA A 330 16.41 31.46 10.88
CA ALA A 330 15.18 31.38 11.64
C ALA A 330 15.29 30.49 12.89
N THR A 331 16.09 29.41 12.82
CA THR A 331 16.39 28.55 13.99
C THR A 331 17.21 29.32 15.03
N GLN A 332 18.24 30.03 14.58
CA GLN A 332 19.12 30.80 15.46
C GLN A 332 18.36 31.95 16.14
N GLU A 333 17.53 32.65 15.39
CA GLU A 333 16.68 33.72 15.94
C GLU A 333 15.68 33.18 16.96
N ALA A 334 14.99 32.07 16.64
CA ALA A 334 14.06 31.47 17.59
C ALA A 334 14.72 31.09 18.92
N ILE A 335 15.94 30.53 18.87
CA ILE A 335 16.72 30.20 20.07
C ILE A 335 17.09 31.47 20.86
N GLN A 336 17.59 32.52 20.16
CA GLN A 336 17.97 33.78 20.81
C GLN A 336 16.77 34.47 21.48
N LEU A 337 15.61 34.47 20.81
CA LEU A 337 14.37 35.02 21.37
C LEU A 337 13.93 34.22 22.61
N ALA A 338 13.95 32.87 22.54
CA ALA A 338 13.58 32.03 23.67
C ALA A 338 14.50 32.21 24.88
N GLU A 339 15.80 32.34 24.66
CA GLU A 339 16.77 32.62 25.76
C GLU A 339 16.61 34.06 26.32
N ARG A 340 16.30 35.02 25.48
CA ARG A 340 16.08 36.43 25.93
C ARG A 340 14.82 36.59 26.73
N GLU A 341 13.72 35.95 26.32
CA GLU A 341 12.41 36.04 26.96
C GLU A 341 12.31 35.20 28.23
N ASP A 342 13.17 34.17 28.36
CA ASP A 342 13.28 33.26 29.50
C ASP A 342 11.94 32.65 29.97
N THR A 343 11.04 32.36 29.01
CA THR A 343 9.70 31.81 29.25
C THR A 343 9.66 30.31 29.19
N TRP A 344 10.67 29.65 29.78
CA TRP A 344 10.82 28.19 29.73
C TRP A 344 9.80 27.48 30.63
N ALA A 345 9.10 26.54 30.07
CA ALA A 345 8.22 25.60 30.77
C ALA A 345 8.78 24.16 30.65
N MET A 346 8.35 23.29 31.52
CA MET A 346 8.73 21.86 31.43
C MET A 346 8.08 21.22 30.19
N HIS A 347 8.82 20.32 29.55
CA HIS A 347 8.31 19.52 28.45
C HIS A 347 7.20 18.56 28.96
N PRO A 348 6.04 18.41 28.27
CA PRO A 348 4.89 17.69 28.80
C PRO A 348 5.13 16.18 29.02
N SER A 349 6.08 15.56 28.30
CA SER A 349 6.38 14.12 28.38
C SER A 349 7.83 13.79 28.75
N ARG A 350 8.73 14.78 28.85
CA ARG A 350 10.17 14.58 29.09
C ARG A 350 10.68 15.53 30.15
N ALA A 351 10.81 15.04 31.38
CA ALA A 351 11.19 15.86 32.55
C ALA A 351 12.53 16.59 32.44
N GLU A 352 13.46 16.10 31.60
CA GLU A 352 14.80 16.69 31.41
C GLU A 352 14.84 17.76 30.30
N GLN A 353 13.69 18.04 29.68
CA GLN A 353 13.59 18.99 28.57
C GLN A 353 12.72 20.19 28.97
N HIS A 354 13.02 21.34 28.39
CA HIS A 354 12.25 22.55 28.55
C HIS A 354 11.78 23.06 27.20
N ILE A 355 10.63 23.70 27.17
CA ILE A 355 10.03 24.27 25.97
C ILE A 355 9.77 25.74 26.16
N ALA A 356 9.99 26.53 25.12
CA ALA A 356 9.61 27.95 25.07
C ALA A 356 8.80 28.23 23.81
N TRP A 357 7.90 29.20 23.91
CA TRP A 357 7.08 29.65 22.79
C TRP A 357 7.59 30.99 22.28
N VAL A 358 7.87 31.06 20.97
CA VAL A 358 8.38 32.27 20.31
C VAL A 358 7.48 32.61 19.12
N ARG A 359 7.22 33.91 18.92
CA ARG A 359 6.38 34.39 17.84
C ARG A 359 7.19 35.15 16.79
N GLY A 360 6.74 35.10 15.53
CA GLY A 360 7.21 35.97 14.46
C GLY A 360 8.62 35.65 13.97
N VAL A 361 8.94 34.40 13.73
CA VAL A 361 10.29 33.94 13.26
C VAL A 361 10.41 33.89 11.74
N GLU A 362 9.35 34.24 11.00
CA GLU A 362 9.30 34.14 9.52
C GLU A 362 10.27 35.09 8.82
N HIS A 363 10.61 36.25 9.42
CA HIS A 363 11.43 37.25 8.69
C HIS A 363 12.86 36.80 8.44
N MET A 364 13.32 35.79 9.14
CA MET A 364 14.65 35.19 8.92
C MET A 364 14.59 33.99 7.95
N TRP A 365 13.46 33.81 7.28
CA TRP A 365 13.29 32.81 6.24
C TRP A 365 12.67 33.43 4.98
N SER A 366 13.52 33.90 4.07
CA SER A 366 13.15 34.68 2.89
C SER A 366 12.10 34.04 1.98
N GLU A 367 12.02 32.70 1.95
CA GLU A 367 11.04 31.96 1.14
C GLU A 367 9.69 31.79 1.84
N CYS A 368 9.62 32.09 3.13
CA CYS A 368 8.39 31.99 3.91
C CYS A 368 7.67 33.33 3.93
N HIS A 369 6.43 33.33 3.45
CA HIS A 369 5.63 34.53 3.31
C HIS A 369 4.34 34.48 4.15
N VAL A 370 4.33 33.71 5.22
CA VAL A 370 3.23 33.58 6.18
C VAL A 370 3.78 33.69 7.60
N PRO A 371 3.01 34.17 8.57
CA PRO A 371 3.44 34.24 9.95
C PRO A 371 3.84 32.87 10.49
N LEU A 372 4.98 32.83 11.17
CA LEU A 372 5.49 31.62 11.82
C LEU A 372 5.71 31.86 13.30
N ASN A 373 5.21 30.94 14.10
CA ASN A 373 5.59 30.79 15.50
C ASN A 373 6.53 29.58 15.66
N ALA A 374 7.31 29.57 16.72
CA ALA A 374 8.24 28.48 17.02
C ALA A 374 8.04 27.94 18.44
N CYS A 375 8.10 26.63 18.58
CA CYS A 375 8.34 25.96 19.84
C CYS A 375 9.81 25.55 19.90
N VAL A 376 10.58 26.15 20.81
CA VAL A 376 11.98 25.84 21.03
C VAL A 376 12.07 24.83 22.16
N ILE A 377 12.70 23.68 21.90
CA ILE A 377 12.95 22.62 22.88
C ILE A 377 14.41 22.65 23.27
N ARG A 378 14.71 22.82 24.55
CA ARG A 378 16.05 22.86 25.13
C ARG A 378 16.32 21.58 25.93
N PHE A 379 17.48 20.94 25.70
CA PHE A 379 17.87 19.74 26.41
C PHE A 379 19.39 19.61 26.54
N TRP A 380 19.84 18.89 27.56
CA TRP A 380 21.25 18.59 27.74
C TRP A 380 21.69 17.42 26.85
N ASN A 381 22.59 17.66 25.93
CA ASN A 381 23.17 16.61 25.10
C ASN A 381 24.40 15.98 25.80
N THR A 382 24.19 14.80 26.38
CA THR A 382 25.22 14.08 27.14
C THR A 382 26.45 13.69 26.31
N LYS A 383 26.26 13.40 25.00
CA LYS A 383 27.35 13.06 24.08
C LYS A 383 28.23 14.27 23.77
N LYS A 384 27.64 15.41 23.54
CA LYS A 384 28.34 16.66 23.21
C LYS A 384 28.69 17.49 24.45
N LYS A 385 28.21 17.11 25.63
CA LYS A 385 28.37 17.82 26.92
C LYS A 385 28.00 19.31 26.82
N ARG A 386 26.90 19.60 26.16
CA ARG A 386 26.35 20.96 25.97
C ARG A 386 24.84 20.95 25.88
N THR A 387 24.26 22.12 26.05
CA THR A 387 22.85 22.36 25.72
C THR A 387 22.66 22.34 24.20
N ASP A 388 21.75 21.54 23.70
CA ASP A 388 21.31 21.50 22.30
C ASP A 388 19.83 21.90 22.22
N TYR A 389 19.39 22.33 21.03
CA TYR A 389 18.05 22.84 20.78
C TYR A 389 17.43 22.13 19.59
N ILE A 390 16.10 21.96 19.64
CA ILE A 390 15.26 21.60 18.51
C ILE A 390 14.23 22.72 18.35
N VAL A 391 14.02 23.24 17.15
CA VAL A 391 13.04 24.27 16.85
C VAL A 391 11.98 23.69 15.93
N LEU A 392 10.75 23.64 16.44
CA LEU A 392 9.56 23.27 15.66
C LEU A 392 8.84 24.57 15.30
N VAL A 393 8.66 24.83 14.00
CA VAL A 393 7.86 25.97 13.53
C VAL A 393 6.46 25.54 13.16
N THR A 394 5.52 26.50 13.27
CA THR A 394 4.14 26.30 12.84
C THR A 394 3.56 27.55 12.20
N THR A 395 2.69 27.36 11.22
CA THR A 395 1.85 28.42 10.63
C THR A 395 0.57 28.68 11.43
N ASP A 396 0.26 27.81 12.39
CA ASP A 396 -0.88 28.01 13.29
C ASP A 396 -0.51 28.98 14.40
N GLN A 397 -1.28 30.05 14.52
CA GLN A 397 -1.00 31.12 15.47
C GLN A 397 -1.65 30.90 16.85
N GLU A 398 -2.53 29.87 16.97
CA GLU A 398 -3.33 29.62 18.17
C GLU A 398 -2.78 28.47 19.02
N LEU A 399 -1.90 27.64 18.46
CA LEU A 399 -1.37 26.46 19.16
C LEU A 399 -0.42 26.85 20.30
N SER A 400 -0.48 26.09 21.39
CA SER A 400 0.51 26.19 22.47
C SER A 400 1.73 25.32 22.21
N ALA A 401 2.87 25.68 22.80
CA ALA A 401 4.10 24.88 22.72
C ALA A 401 3.89 23.43 23.18
N SER A 402 3.17 23.22 24.28
CA SER A 402 2.87 21.88 24.81
C SER A 402 2.02 21.05 23.84
N TRP A 403 1.09 21.68 23.13
CA TRP A 403 0.26 21.01 22.15
C TRP A 403 1.09 20.57 20.92
N ILE A 404 1.92 21.48 20.42
CA ILE A 404 2.81 21.22 19.28
C ILE A 404 3.72 20.01 19.54
N VAL A 405 4.39 20.01 20.69
CA VAL A 405 5.31 18.94 21.04
C VAL A 405 4.61 17.59 21.16
N ARG A 406 3.45 17.53 21.84
CA ARG A 406 2.69 16.28 21.98
C ARG A 406 2.30 15.69 20.63
N HIS A 407 1.82 16.50 19.71
CA HIS A 407 1.37 16.02 18.40
C HIS A 407 2.53 15.74 17.46
N TYR A 408 3.62 16.50 17.56
CA TYR A 408 4.81 16.20 16.78
C TYR A 408 5.47 14.87 17.21
N GLU A 409 5.29 14.46 18.46
CA GLU A 409 5.73 13.13 18.94
C GLU A 409 4.96 11.97 18.29
N GLU A 410 3.83 12.20 17.62
CA GLU A 410 3.09 11.20 16.84
C GLU A 410 3.71 10.97 15.44
N ARG A 411 4.57 11.91 14.97
CA ARG A 411 5.18 11.81 13.64
C ARG A 411 5.95 10.50 13.39
N PRO A 412 6.71 9.93 14.34
CA PRO A 412 7.42 8.67 14.12
C PRO A 412 6.52 7.45 13.82
N GLU A 413 5.22 7.53 14.06
CA GLU A 413 4.29 6.45 13.76
C GLU A 413 4.27 6.09 12.27
N ILE A 414 4.49 7.04 11.36
CA ILE A 414 4.58 6.77 9.93
C ILE A 414 5.83 5.93 9.58
N GLU A 415 6.92 6.09 10.33
CA GLU A 415 8.13 5.27 10.16
C GLU A 415 7.85 3.83 10.56
N GLN A 416 7.02 3.62 11.60
CA GLN A 416 6.56 2.28 12.01
C GLN A 416 5.66 1.65 10.94
N ASP A 417 4.77 2.43 10.31
CA ASP A 417 3.96 1.95 9.18
C ASP A 417 4.87 1.46 8.04
N TYR A 418 5.91 2.24 7.69
CA TYR A 418 6.88 1.84 6.68
C TYR A 418 7.65 0.59 7.06
N GLU A 419 8.09 0.47 8.29
CA GLU A 419 8.77 -0.71 8.79
C GLU A 419 7.85 -1.94 8.71
N GLN A 420 6.61 -1.83 9.12
CA GLN A 420 5.62 -2.89 9.00
C GLN A 420 5.38 -3.29 7.54
N MET A 421 5.25 -2.32 6.63
CA MET A 421 5.07 -2.61 5.21
C MET A 421 6.30 -3.28 4.59
N LYS A 422 7.52 -2.96 5.01
CA LYS A 422 8.77 -3.52 4.49
C LYS A 422 9.09 -4.89 5.09
N SER A 423 9.21 -4.95 6.41
CA SER A 423 9.69 -6.11 7.18
C SER A 423 8.59 -6.89 7.88
N GLY A 424 7.45 -6.27 8.15
CA GLY A 424 6.33 -6.82 8.90
C GLY A 424 5.43 -7.82 8.14
N GLY A 425 5.85 -8.28 6.96
CA GLY A 425 5.12 -9.32 6.20
C GLY A 425 4.27 -8.80 5.04
N TRP A 426 4.14 -7.48 4.84
CA TRP A 426 3.45 -6.90 3.68
C TRP A 426 4.30 -6.88 2.40
N GLN A 427 5.59 -7.17 2.54
CA GLN A 427 6.54 -7.42 1.45
C GLN A 427 6.74 -6.24 0.48
N LEU A 428 6.63 -4.99 0.95
CA LEU A 428 6.73 -3.78 0.11
C LEU A 428 8.00 -3.77 -0.76
N GLN A 429 9.12 -4.30 -0.26
CA GLN A 429 10.41 -4.35 -0.98
C GLN A 429 10.59 -5.57 -1.88
N LYS A 430 9.67 -6.55 -1.85
CA LYS A 430 9.78 -7.75 -2.68
C LYS A 430 9.07 -7.57 -4.02
N LEU A 431 9.65 -6.78 -4.89
CA LEU A 431 9.12 -6.54 -6.23
C LEU A 431 9.30 -7.77 -7.10
N SER A 432 8.20 -8.29 -7.66
CA SER A 432 8.20 -9.46 -8.56
C SER A 432 8.30 -9.09 -10.04
N SER A 433 8.40 -7.81 -10.37
CA SER A 433 8.53 -7.28 -11.72
C SER A 433 9.59 -6.21 -11.80
N THR A 434 10.13 -6.00 -13.02
CA THR A 434 11.02 -4.89 -13.36
C THR A 434 10.31 -3.78 -14.13
N ARG A 435 9.03 -3.97 -14.51
CA ARG A 435 8.22 -3.00 -15.26
C ARG A 435 7.60 -1.97 -14.31
N TYR A 436 7.81 -0.70 -14.57
CA TYR A 436 7.41 0.37 -13.64
C TYR A 436 5.91 0.38 -13.36
N ARG A 437 5.04 0.22 -14.37
CA ARG A 437 3.59 0.12 -14.20
C ARG A 437 3.16 -1.02 -13.26
N GLU A 438 3.83 -2.17 -13.36
CA GLU A 438 3.55 -3.32 -12.50
C GLU A 438 4.04 -3.09 -11.06
N ILE A 439 5.18 -2.41 -10.91
CA ILE A 439 5.72 -2.00 -9.61
C ILE A 439 4.78 -1.02 -8.92
N VAL A 440 4.29 0.00 -9.64
CA VAL A 440 3.34 0.97 -9.10
C VAL A 440 2.06 0.27 -8.65
N PHE A 441 1.47 -0.57 -9.49
CA PHE A 441 0.28 -1.35 -9.11
C PHE A 441 0.52 -2.20 -7.86
N TYR A 442 1.68 -2.87 -7.78
CA TYR A 442 2.07 -3.65 -6.61
C TYR A 442 2.15 -2.79 -5.34
N VAL A 443 2.91 -1.69 -5.40
CA VAL A 443 3.08 -0.78 -4.26
C VAL A 443 1.73 -0.23 -3.79
N LEU A 444 0.88 0.21 -4.71
CA LEU A 444 -0.44 0.71 -4.39
C LEU A 444 -1.33 -0.36 -3.73
N THR A 445 -1.27 -1.60 -4.21
CA THR A 445 -2.04 -2.69 -3.57
C THR A 445 -1.52 -3.04 -2.19
N VAL A 446 -0.21 -2.89 -1.90
CA VAL A 446 0.34 -3.02 -0.53
C VAL A 446 -0.20 -1.92 0.37
N VAL A 447 -0.07 -0.65 -0.04
CA VAL A 447 -0.52 0.51 0.75
C VAL A 447 -2.03 0.46 1.00
N LEU A 448 -2.80 0.08 -0.02
CA LEU A 448 -4.25 -0.07 0.08
C LEU A 448 -4.65 -1.18 1.05
N SER A 449 -4.02 -2.36 0.92
CA SER A 449 -4.30 -3.49 1.81
C SER A 449 -3.94 -3.17 3.26
N TYR A 450 -2.83 -2.46 3.47
CA TYR A 450 -2.40 -1.98 4.77
C TYR A 450 -3.43 -1.03 5.39
N SER A 451 -3.88 -0.02 4.64
CA SER A 451 -4.88 0.94 5.11
C SER A 451 -6.25 0.30 5.36
N LEU A 452 -6.68 -0.63 4.49
CA LEU A 452 -7.92 -1.38 4.70
C LEU A 452 -7.83 -2.27 5.96
N TYR A 453 -6.65 -2.83 6.25
CA TYR A 453 -6.41 -3.59 7.47
C TYR A 453 -6.60 -2.73 8.73
N HIS A 454 -6.07 -1.51 8.74
CA HIS A 454 -6.27 -0.58 9.85
C HIS A 454 -7.75 -0.21 10.04
N LEU A 455 -8.52 -0.05 8.97
CA LEU A 455 -9.98 0.11 9.10
C LEU A 455 -10.66 -1.14 9.65
N PHE A 456 -10.25 -2.32 9.17
CA PHE A 456 -10.77 -3.59 9.65
C PHE A 456 -10.54 -3.78 11.16
N THR A 457 -9.33 -3.47 11.65
CA THR A 457 -9.00 -3.59 13.08
C THR A 457 -9.80 -2.65 13.98
N ASN A 458 -10.35 -1.57 13.43
CA ASN A 458 -11.27 -0.67 14.13
C ASN A 458 -12.72 -1.21 14.23
N THR A 459 -13.01 -2.33 13.58
CA THR A 459 -14.32 -3.00 13.71
C THR A 459 -14.34 -3.95 14.89
N GLN A 460 -15.54 -4.26 15.39
CA GLN A 460 -15.70 -5.25 16.45
C GLN A 460 -15.08 -6.62 16.09
N ARG A 461 -15.16 -7.03 14.82
CA ARG A 461 -14.56 -8.29 14.32
C ARG A 461 -13.04 -8.22 14.26
N GLY A 462 -12.50 -7.06 13.90
CA GLY A 462 -11.07 -6.85 13.71
C GLY A 462 -10.31 -6.38 14.96
N ALA A 463 -10.97 -5.83 15.97
CA ALA A 463 -10.34 -5.21 17.15
C ALA A 463 -9.34 -6.13 17.87
N ARG A 464 -9.61 -7.43 17.91
CA ARG A 464 -8.71 -8.45 18.50
C ARG A 464 -7.36 -8.58 17.79
N PHE A 465 -7.19 -7.96 16.63
CA PHE A 465 -5.97 -8.01 15.82
C PHE A 465 -5.23 -6.66 15.78
N ALA A 466 -5.79 -5.60 16.39
CA ALA A 466 -5.26 -4.25 16.30
C ALA A 466 -3.79 -4.12 16.73
N ASP A 467 -3.44 -4.79 17.84
CA ASP A 467 -2.10 -4.71 18.43
C ASP A 467 -1.18 -5.87 18.02
N LYS A 468 -1.58 -6.65 17.01
CA LYS A 468 -0.80 -7.81 16.59
C LYS A 468 0.14 -7.49 15.44
N THR A 469 1.39 -7.87 15.59
CA THR A 469 2.35 -7.88 14.49
C THR A 469 1.90 -8.86 13.39
N ARG A 470 2.38 -8.67 12.18
CA ARG A 470 2.08 -9.57 11.06
C ARG A 470 2.45 -11.03 11.35
N GLN A 471 3.56 -11.26 12.05
CA GLN A 471 3.96 -12.61 12.48
C GLN A 471 2.98 -13.20 13.48
N ALA A 472 2.52 -12.39 14.44
CA ALA A 472 1.48 -12.82 15.39
C ALA A 472 0.15 -13.11 14.68
N LEU A 473 -0.21 -12.32 13.66
CA LEU A 473 -1.39 -12.60 12.83
C LEU A 473 -1.26 -13.90 12.06
N ALA A 474 -0.11 -14.16 11.44
CA ALA A 474 0.15 -15.42 10.75
C ALA A 474 0.07 -16.61 11.72
N PHE A 475 0.61 -16.47 12.93
CA PHE A 475 0.53 -17.49 13.97
C PHE A 475 -0.90 -17.68 14.47
N GLU A 476 -1.67 -16.60 14.66
CA GLU A 476 -3.08 -16.67 15.00
C GLU A 476 -3.92 -17.31 13.88
N GLN A 477 -3.62 -17.01 12.63
CA GLN A 477 -4.24 -17.71 11.50
C GLN A 477 -4.03 -19.22 11.61
N LEU A 478 -2.81 -19.67 11.89
CA LEU A 478 -2.52 -21.09 12.10
C LEU A 478 -3.23 -21.66 13.31
N ARG A 479 -3.33 -20.91 14.41
CA ARG A 479 -3.92 -21.36 15.69
C ARG A 479 -5.44 -21.34 15.69
N THR A 480 -6.05 -20.37 15.01
CA THR A 480 -7.51 -20.17 14.97
C THR A 480 -8.15 -20.76 13.71
N GLN A 481 -7.37 -21.44 12.88
CA GLN A 481 -7.90 -22.18 11.75
C GLN A 481 -8.95 -23.18 12.26
N ARG A 482 -10.21 -22.76 12.27
CA ARG A 482 -11.31 -23.70 12.22
C ARG A 482 -11.30 -24.25 10.81
N THR A 483 -10.58 -25.36 10.63
CA THR A 483 -10.52 -26.01 9.34
C THR A 483 -11.92 -26.49 9.02
N HIS A 484 -12.50 -25.93 7.97
CA HIS A 484 -13.71 -26.44 7.37
C HIS A 484 -13.30 -27.45 6.30
N ILE A 485 -14.11 -28.44 6.11
CA ILE A 485 -13.94 -29.42 5.05
C ILE A 485 -15.00 -29.13 4.00
N LEU A 486 -14.55 -28.80 2.79
CA LEU A 486 -15.40 -28.76 1.61
C LEU A 486 -15.47 -30.17 1.02
N VAL A 487 -16.67 -30.69 0.91
CA VAL A 487 -16.93 -31.97 0.29
C VAL A 487 -17.66 -31.76 -1.01
N TYR A 488 -17.14 -32.33 -2.08
CA TYR A 488 -17.74 -32.35 -3.41
C TYR A 488 -18.25 -33.74 -3.71
N ALA A 489 -19.52 -33.88 -4.00
CA ALA A 489 -20.16 -35.14 -4.30
C ALA A 489 -21.45 -34.94 -5.08
N GLY A 490 -21.78 -35.84 -6.02
CA GLY A 490 -23.01 -35.83 -6.78
C GLY A 490 -23.26 -34.54 -7.57
N GLY A 491 -22.20 -33.85 -8.02
CA GLY A 491 -22.31 -32.56 -8.71
C GLY A 491 -22.61 -31.36 -7.80
N HIS A 492 -22.53 -31.54 -6.50
CA HIS A 492 -22.78 -30.51 -5.49
C HIS A 492 -21.62 -30.39 -4.49
N CYS A 493 -21.57 -29.29 -3.75
CA CYS A 493 -20.62 -29.12 -2.65
C CYS A 493 -21.32 -28.73 -1.34
N GLU A 494 -20.67 -29.00 -0.21
CA GLU A 494 -21.06 -28.51 1.10
C GLU A 494 -19.84 -28.28 1.99
N ILE A 495 -19.98 -27.31 2.91
CA ILE A 495 -18.94 -26.94 3.84
C ILE A 495 -19.31 -27.48 5.23
N PHE A 496 -18.44 -28.26 5.80
CA PHE A 496 -18.60 -28.82 7.15
C PHE A 496 -17.51 -28.26 8.08
N GLU A 497 -17.86 -27.96 9.33
CA GLU A 497 -16.82 -27.84 10.36
C GLU A 497 -16.09 -29.16 10.50
N THR A 498 -14.75 -29.13 10.59
CA THR A 498 -13.93 -30.36 10.65
C THR A 498 -14.40 -31.32 11.73
N LEU A 499 -14.67 -30.81 12.94
CA LEU A 499 -15.16 -31.65 14.05
C LEU A 499 -16.51 -32.31 13.71
N ARG A 500 -17.42 -31.54 13.10
CA ARG A 500 -18.74 -32.06 12.70
C ARG A 500 -18.63 -33.06 11.56
N PHE A 501 -17.74 -32.83 10.60
CA PHE A 501 -17.46 -33.81 9.53
C PHE A 501 -16.90 -35.10 10.10
N VAL A 502 -15.91 -35.03 11.01
CA VAL A 502 -15.34 -36.20 11.65
C VAL A 502 -16.40 -36.96 12.46
N GLN A 503 -17.22 -36.24 13.23
CA GLN A 503 -18.34 -36.88 14.00
C GLN A 503 -19.32 -37.59 13.07
N MET A 504 -19.66 -36.97 11.92
CA MET A 504 -20.55 -37.57 10.94
C MET A 504 -19.92 -38.83 10.33
N VAL A 505 -18.64 -38.76 9.93
CA VAL A 505 -17.93 -39.94 9.38
C VAL A 505 -17.85 -41.08 10.40
N LEU A 506 -17.61 -40.78 11.68
CA LEU A 506 -17.56 -41.78 12.77
C LEU A 506 -18.90 -42.46 13.02
N GLN A 507 -20.03 -41.87 12.62
CA GLN A 507 -21.36 -42.44 12.73
C GLN A 507 -21.74 -43.33 11.53
N LEU A 508 -20.95 -43.33 10.46
CA LEU A 508 -21.20 -44.16 9.29
C LEU A 508 -20.90 -45.63 9.56
N SER A 509 -21.43 -46.51 8.72
CA SER A 509 -21.14 -47.95 8.83
C SER A 509 -19.64 -48.24 8.55
N PRO A 510 -19.06 -49.25 9.21
CA PRO A 510 -17.65 -49.57 9.04
C PRO A 510 -17.18 -49.73 7.60
N PRO A 511 -17.95 -50.36 6.68
CA PRO A 511 -17.54 -50.45 5.27
C PRO A 511 -17.44 -49.07 4.57
N VAL A 512 -18.26 -48.10 4.96
CA VAL A 512 -18.23 -46.75 4.41
C VAL A 512 -17.04 -45.97 4.97
N GLN A 513 -16.80 -46.11 6.28
CA GLN A 513 -15.63 -45.52 6.92
C GLN A 513 -14.32 -45.97 6.26
N GLU A 514 -14.20 -47.28 5.94
CA GLU A 514 -13.02 -47.81 5.32
C GLU A 514 -12.87 -47.32 3.86
N ARG A 515 -13.96 -47.19 3.09
CA ARG A 515 -13.92 -46.57 1.76
C ARG A 515 -13.45 -45.10 1.82
N LEU A 516 -13.99 -44.32 2.71
CA LEU A 516 -13.58 -42.92 2.90
C LEU A 516 -12.12 -42.82 3.36
N ARG A 517 -11.68 -43.72 4.23
CA ARG A 517 -10.27 -43.79 4.66
C ARG A 517 -9.35 -44.12 3.50
N THR A 518 -9.67 -45.14 2.70
CA THR A 518 -8.89 -45.51 1.53
C THR A 518 -8.81 -44.35 0.54
N TRP A 519 -9.95 -43.71 0.26
CA TRP A 519 -10.02 -42.55 -0.61
C TRP A 519 -9.14 -41.39 -0.08
N LEU A 520 -9.20 -41.08 1.22
CA LEU A 520 -8.36 -40.06 1.85
C LEU A 520 -6.88 -40.37 1.73
N VAL A 521 -6.47 -41.64 1.96
CA VAL A 521 -5.07 -42.06 1.84
C VAL A 521 -4.57 -41.90 0.41
N GLU A 522 -5.36 -42.32 -0.58
CA GLU A 522 -5.00 -42.21 -2.00
C GLU A 522 -4.87 -40.74 -2.47
N HIS A 523 -5.58 -39.82 -1.85
CA HIS A 523 -5.59 -38.39 -2.25
C HIS A 523 -4.79 -37.49 -1.30
N LEU A 524 -4.31 -38.01 -0.17
CA LEU A 524 -3.50 -37.23 0.79
C LEU A 524 -2.23 -36.66 0.16
N ASP A 525 -1.57 -37.40 -0.72
CA ASP A 525 -0.39 -36.96 -1.46
C ASP A 525 -0.69 -35.79 -2.42
N GLN A 526 -1.90 -35.72 -2.93
CA GLN A 526 -2.33 -34.57 -3.76
C GLN A 526 -2.62 -33.34 -2.91
N ILE A 527 -3.12 -33.52 -1.69
CA ILE A 527 -3.38 -32.45 -0.73
C ILE A 527 -2.05 -31.90 -0.18
N GLN A 528 -1.09 -32.78 0.17
CA GLN A 528 0.23 -32.37 0.67
C GLN A 528 1.17 -31.77 -0.38
N LYS A 529 1.02 -32.12 -1.65
CA LYS A 529 1.82 -31.53 -2.75
C LYS A 529 1.39 -30.10 -3.13
N ARG A 530 0.34 -29.55 -2.51
CA ARG A 530 -0.21 -28.21 -2.78
C ARG A 530 0.19 -27.17 -1.75
N GLU A 531 0.89 -27.54 -0.66
CA GLU A 531 1.58 -26.62 0.24
C GLU A 531 2.97 -26.23 -0.31
#